data_05b7b1a61272ee7b2b2b85bd1f82e7c0
#
_entry.id   05b7b1a61272ee7b2b2b85bd1f82e7c0
#
_cell.length_a   1.000
_cell.length_b   1.000
_cell.length_c   1.000
_cell.angle_alpha   90.00
_cell.angle_beta   90.00
_cell.angle_gamma   90.00
#
_symmetry.space_group_name_H-M   'P 1'
#
loop_
_entity.id
_entity.type
_entity.pdbx_description
1 polymer ?
#
loop_
_entity_poly.entity_id
_entity_poly.type
_entity_poly.pdbx_seq_one_letter_code
_entity_poly.pdbx_strand_id
1 'polypeptide(L)'
;MPISLVGSEMCIRDSTLGYSQTTVNFDLATQIEVDGFAGPVDLAMGAEMRMENYTIEAGEEAGYADFGYDVLDGPNAGASAAVGCQCLPGLAPANEQDRDRDAFSLYAEMGGNVTEDLLLDVALRTENYSDFGSTTNGKVAMRYQIDEGVAARGSFSTGFRAPALQEAYFSSIATNFIDGVPLEVGTFPVDTEAARALGAQDLEPETSENLSLGMTYKDDKFSLSVDAYMITVEDRISMSETFRGSGTSSNMVDFFAERGVPAAAGRYFFNGIDTETNGLDIVATMREDVANGSLLLKAAMNFNDTEVTNKGELETPAELAAYTSSVLLGRTNTVRYESSSPRENFQFSATLQKPSSTWMVKLNRWGEVTIPASTVEREQVLSSKTTVDMEYSLQVNSQVRMAIGANNLFDVYPDKTIKRNSFNGIFQHSG
;
A
#
# COMPACT_ATOMS: atom_id res chain seq x y z
N MET A 1 -13.68 -9.66 -33.97
CA MET A 1 -12.40 -9.75 -34.69
C MET A 1 -11.33 -9.86 -33.64
N PRO A 2 -10.45 -10.84 -33.66
CA PRO A 2 -9.29 -10.81 -32.79
C PRO A 2 -8.42 -9.65 -33.27
N ILE A 3 -8.31 -8.63 -32.43
CA ILE A 3 -7.39 -7.53 -32.63
C ILE A 3 -6.00 -8.15 -32.58
N SER A 4 -5.32 -8.01 -33.67
CA SER A 4 -4.01 -8.43 -34.01
C SER A 4 -3.10 -8.68 -32.80
N LEU A 5 -2.83 -9.91 -32.57
CA LEU A 5 -1.76 -10.44 -31.73
C LEU A 5 -0.34 -10.06 -32.18
N VAL A 6 -0.21 -9.34 -33.28
CA VAL A 6 1.11 -8.95 -33.84
C VAL A 6 1.86 -8.00 -32.89
N GLY A 7 1.17 -7.12 -32.17
CA GLY A 7 1.83 -6.27 -31.17
C GLY A 7 2.14 -7.01 -29.85
N SER A 8 1.39 -8.07 -29.51
CA SER A 8 1.64 -8.86 -28.30
C SER A 8 2.72 -9.93 -28.52
N GLU A 9 2.92 -10.40 -29.74
CA GLU A 9 4.01 -11.33 -30.04
C GLU A 9 5.39 -10.66 -29.98
N MET A 10 5.49 -9.36 -30.24
CA MET A 10 6.74 -8.59 -30.05
C MET A 10 7.08 -8.33 -28.58
N CYS A 11 6.12 -8.48 -27.65
CA CYS A 11 6.34 -8.33 -26.20
C CYS A 11 6.34 -9.65 -25.45
N ILE A 12 6.22 -10.78 -26.12
CA ILE A 12 6.06 -12.13 -25.47
C ILE A 12 7.38 -12.65 -24.87
N ARG A 13 8.51 -12.08 -25.22
CA ARG A 13 9.83 -12.41 -24.67
C ARG A 13 10.44 -11.24 -23.90
N ASP A 14 9.58 -10.54 -23.19
CA ASP A 14 10.02 -9.47 -22.32
C ASP A 14 10.76 -10.02 -21.10
N SER A 15 11.34 -9.12 -20.33
CA SER A 15 12.07 -9.41 -19.10
C SER A 15 11.22 -10.16 -18.08
N THR A 16 11.88 -10.91 -17.23
CA THR A 16 11.24 -11.65 -16.13
C THR A 16 11.59 -11.01 -14.80
N LEU A 17 10.57 -10.74 -13.99
CA LEU A 17 10.72 -10.40 -12.59
C LEU A 17 10.30 -11.59 -11.75
N GLY A 18 11.21 -12.12 -10.95
CA GLY A 18 10.98 -13.27 -10.07
C GLY A 18 11.02 -12.87 -8.60
N TYR A 19 10.13 -13.45 -7.81
CA TYR A 19 10.21 -13.40 -6.35
C TYR A 19 9.76 -14.74 -5.79
N SER A 20 10.56 -15.30 -4.91
CA SER A 20 10.23 -16.51 -4.19
C SER A 20 10.46 -16.36 -2.70
N GLN A 21 9.63 -17.02 -1.90
CA GLN A 21 9.75 -17.05 -0.45
C GLN A 21 9.50 -18.47 0.06
N THR A 22 10.38 -18.92 0.94
CA THR A 22 10.20 -20.15 1.70
C THR A 22 10.17 -19.80 3.18
N THR A 23 9.12 -20.25 3.89
CA THR A 23 8.96 -20.00 5.33
C THR A 23 8.78 -21.34 6.05
N VAL A 24 9.51 -21.49 7.15
CA VAL A 24 9.39 -22.65 8.06
C VAL A 24 9.09 -22.13 9.44
N ASN A 25 7.95 -22.56 10.02
CA ASN A 25 7.49 -22.15 11.33
C ASN A 25 7.48 -23.35 12.28
N PHE A 26 7.79 -23.06 13.53
CA PHE A 26 7.53 -23.93 14.67
C PHE A 26 6.77 -23.17 15.72
N ASP A 27 5.55 -23.62 16.02
CA ASP A 27 4.63 -22.95 16.94
C ASP A 27 4.25 -23.90 18.08
N LEU A 28 4.25 -23.38 19.31
CA LEU A 28 3.77 -24.04 20.50
C LEU A 28 2.72 -23.15 21.17
N ALA A 29 1.54 -23.69 21.43
CA ALA A 29 0.51 -23.03 22.21
C ALA A 29 0.05 -23.95 23.35
N THR A 30 -0.08 -23.39 24.53
CA THR A 30 -0.52 -24.12 25.73
C THR A 30 -1.20 -23.18 26.70
N GLN A 31 -1.87 -23.77 27.71
CA GLN A 31 -2.38 -23.03 28.85
C GLN A 31 -1.57 -23.41 30.09
N ILE A 32 -1.26 -22.43 30.88
CA ILE A 32 -0.54 -22.59 32.15
C ILE A 32 -1.28 -21.90 33.29
N GLU A 33 -1.17 -22.47 34.48
CA GLU A 33 -1.65 -21.83 35.69
C GLU A 33 -0.57 -20.87 36.20
N VAL A 34 -0.95 -19.62 36.43
CA VAL A 34 -0.05 -18.57 36.93
C VAL A 34 -0.67 -17.95 38.18
N ASP A 35 0.07 -17.96 39.28
CA ASP A 35 -0.37 -17.33 40.50
C ASP A 35 -0.66 -15.83 40.31
N GLY A 36 -1.83 -15.40 40.75
CA GLY A 36 -2.25 -14.00 40.61
C GLY A 36 -3.15 -13.71 39.40
N PHE A 37 -3.43 -14.70 38.54
CA PHE A 37 -4.43 -14.61 37.48
C PHE A 37 -5.74 -15.29 37.94
N ALA A 38 -6.87 -14.79 37.44
CA ALA A 38 -8.21 -15.31 37.76
C ALA A 38 -8.55 -16.62 37.03
N GLY A 39 -7.70 -17.08 36.14
CA GLY A 39 -7.86 -18.31 35.36
C GLY A 39 -6.58 -18.69 34.64
N PRO A 40 -6.62 -19.76 33.83
CA PRO A 40 -5.47 -20.17 33.06
C PRO A 40 -5.01 -19.07 32.09
N VAL A 41 -3.71 -18.99 31.87
CA VAL A 41 -3.06 -18.05 30.99
C VAL A 41 -2.70 -18.79 29.72
N ASP A 42 -3.11 -18.23 28.55
CA ASP A 42 -2.70 -18.71 27.26
C ASP A 42 -1.25 -18.27 27.01
N LEU A 43 -0.40 -19.22 26.65
CA LEU A 43 0.99 -19.00 26.28
C LEU A 43 1.20 -19.52 24.86
N ALA A 44 1.65 -18.65 23.97
CA ALA A 44 2.11 -19.00 22.64
C ALA A 44 3.57 -18.60 22.46
N MET A 45 4.37 -19.44 21.82
CA MET A 45 5.75 -19.13 21.46
C MET A 45 6.12 -19.87 20.18
N GLY A 46 7.08 -19.32 19.46
CA GLY A 46 7.54 -19.98 18.25
C GLY A 46 8.82 -19.39 17.68
N ALA A 47 9.26 -20.07 16.63
CA ALA A 47 10.39 -19.68 15.83
C ALA A 47 10.02 -19.75 14.34
N GLU A 48 10.52 -18.80 13.56
CA GLU A 48 10.33 -18.75 12.11
C GLU A 48 11.67 -18.60 11.43
N MET A 49 11.86 -19.30 10.33
CA MET A 49 12.94 -19.09 9.39
C MET A 49 12.34 -18.76 8.03
N ARG A 50 12.80 -17.67 7.41
CA ARG A 50 12.35 -17.20 6.11
C ARG A 50 13.53 -17.00 5.18
N MET A 51 13.42 -17.50 3.96
CA MET A 51 14.38 -17.33 2.88
C MET A 51 13.64 -16.67 1.72
N GLU A 52 14.20 -15.60 1.20
CA GLU A 52 13.62 -14.81 0.10
C GLU A 52 14.67 -14.71 -1.02
N ASN A 53 14.20 -14.75 -2.25
CA ASN A 53 15.04 -14.50 -3.42
C ASN A 53 14.28 -13.58 -4.40
N TYR A 54 14.99 -12.61 -4.95
CA TYR A 54 14.49 -11.68 -5.95
C TYR A 54 15.38 -11.67 -7.17
N THR A 55 14.79 -11.86 -8.36
CA THR A 55 15.53 -11.90 -9.62
C THR A 55 14.96 -10.94 -10.64
N ILE A 56 15.85 -10.37 -11.44
CA ILE A 56 15.54 -9.68 -12.69
C ILE A 56 16.34 -10.38 -13.78
N GLU A 57 15.65 -10.87 -14.82
CA GLU A 57 16.26 -11.43 -16.01
C GLU A 57 15.95 -10.52 -17.21
N ALA A 58 16.96 -10.25 -18.03
CA ALA A 58 16.82 -9.44 -19.23
C ALA A 58 15.87 -10.07 -20.24
N GLY A 59 15.14 -9.22 -20.94
CA GLY A 59 14.32 -9.60 -22.08
C GLY A 59 15.12 -9.74 -23.38
N GLU A 60 14.40 -9.86 -24.49
CA GLU A 60 15.03 -9.81 -25.81
C GLU A 60 15.53 -8.40 -26.15
N GLU A 61 16.59 -8.33 -26.95
CA GLU A 61 17.26 -7.07 -27.30
C GLU A 61 16.31 -6.01 -27.90
N ALA A 62 15.33 -6.45 -28.68
CA ALA A 62 14.33 -5.56 -29.27
C ALA A 62 13.48 -4.82 -28.23
N GLY A 63 13.38 -5.34 -27.00
CA GLY A 63 12.62 -4.74 -25.87
C GLY A 63 13.32 -3.54 -25.24
N TYR A 64 14.67 -3.43 -25.33
CA TYR A 64 15.46 -2.44 -24.60
C TYR A 64 16.52 -1.72 -25.42
N ALA A 65 16.87 -2.19 -26.64
CA ALA A 65 17.94 -1.59 -27.40
C ALA A 65 17.51 -0.34 -28.14
N ASP A 66 18.45 0.60 -28.27
CA ASP A 66 18.35 1.74 -29.17
C ASP A 66 18.95 1.34 -30.53
N PHE A 67 18.13 1.27 -31.56
CA PHE A 67 18.56 0.95 -32.91
C PHE A 67 18.91 2.18 -33.73
N GLY A 68 18.87 3.39 -33.13
CA GLY A 68 19.24 4.64 -33.78
C GLY A 68 18.28 5.11 -34.90
N TYR A 69 17.00 4.73 -34.82
CA TYR A 69 16.00 5.16 -35.78
C TYR A 69 15.40 6.51 -35.40
N ASP A 70 15.05 7.32 -36.40
CA ASP A 70 14.29 8.55 -36.23
C ASP A 70 12.79 8.30 -36.45
N VAL A 71 11.97 9.15 -35.85
CA VAL A 71 10.52 9.22 -36.10
C VAL A 71 10.30 9.63 -37.57
N LEU A 72 9.59 8.81 -38.34
CA LEU A 72 9.44 8.98 -39.78
C LEU A 72 8.43 10.05 -40.17
N ASP A 73 7.37 10.24 -39.39
CA ASP A 73 6.27 11.17 -39.71
C ASP A 73 5.63 11.80 -38.46
N GLY A 74 4.67 12.70 -38.66
CA GLY A 74 3.95 13.38 -37.59
C GLY A 74 4.67 14.59 -37.00
N PRO A 75 4.20 15.15 -35.87
CA PRO A 75 4.74 16.36 -35.25
C PRO A 75 6.20 16.23 -34.80
N ASN A 76 6.67 15.01 -34.57
CA ASN A 76 8.02 14.73 -34.10
C ASN A 76 8.92 14.11 -35.18
N ALA A 77 8.55 14.20 -36.46
CA ALA A 77 9.37 13.68 -37.56
C ALA A 77 10.80 14.23 -37.54
N GLY A 78 11.79 13.33 -37.60
CA GLY A 78 13.22 13.64 -37.53
C GLY A 78 13.77 13.76 -36.11
N ALA A 79 12.95 13.53 -35.05
CA ALA A 79 13.44 13.32 -33.70
C ALA A 79 13.84 11.87 -33.51
N SER A 80 14.78 11.58 -32.59
CA SER A 80 15.13 10.20 -32.23
C SER A 80 13.90 9.47 -31.74
N ALA A 81 13.70 8.23 -32.20
CA ALA A 81 12.63 7.37 -31.70
C ALA A 81 12.91 6.98 -30.25
N ALA A 82 11.85 6.68 -29.52
CA ALA A 82 11.99 6.17 -28.15
C ALA A 82 12.64 4.78 -28.16
N VAL A 83 13.48 4.52 -27.17
CA VAL A 83 14.25 3.29 -27.03
C VAL A 83 13.34 2.12 -26.66
N GLY A 84 13.57 0.96 -27.26
CA GLY A 84 12.91 -0.28 -26.92
C GLY A 84 11.40 -0.33 -27.15
N CYS A 85 10.70 -1.21 -26.46
CA CYS A 85 9.26 -1.37 -26.54
C CYS A 85 8.53 -0.37 -25.63
N GLN A 86 7.67 0.48 -26.21
CA GLN A 86 6.97 1.53 -25.46
C GLN A 86 5.75 1.02 -24.67
N CYS A 87 5.28 -0.19 -24.91
CA CYS A 87 4.16 -0.77 -24.16
C CYS A 87 4.57 -1.20 -22.75
N LEU A 88 5.67 -1.94 -22.68
CA LEU A 88 6.36 -2.40 -21.46
C LEU A 88 7.86 -2.36 -21.79
N PRO A 89 8.60 -1.37 -21.28
CA PRO A 89 10.03 -1.27 -21.54
C PRO A 89 10.74 -2.52 -21.07
N GLY A 90 11.49 -3.17 -21.95
CA GLY A 90 12.29 -4.34 -21.62
C GLY A 90 13.44 -3.98 -20.69
N LEU A 91 13.82 -4.89 -19.81
CA LEU A 91 14.99 -4.73 -18.95
C LEU A 91 16.23 -5.28 -19.69
N ALA A 92 17.29 -4.47 -19.72
CA ALA A 92 18.55 -4.81 -20.34
C ALA A 92 19.40 -5.75 -19.42
N PRO A 93 20.42 -6.46 -19.98
CA PRO A 93 21.34 -7.24 -19.15
C PRO A 93 22.00 -6.46 -18.01
N ALA A 94 22.20 -5.14 -18.16
CA ALA A 94 22.70 -4.27 -17.10
C ALA A 94 21.74 -4.11 -15.91
N ASN A 95 20.48 -4.48 -16.06
CA ASN A 95 19.46 -4.42 -15.02
C ASN A 95 19.27 -5.76 -14.29
N GLU A 96 19.96 -6.84 -14.70
CA GLU A 96 19.82 -8.14 -14.07
C GLU A 96 20.18 -8.11 -12.59
N GLN A 97 19.39 -8.82 -11.79
CA GLN A 97 19.57 -8.96 -10.35
C GLN A 97 19.30 -10.40 -9.94
N ASP A 98 20.05 -10.86 -8.95
CA ASP A 98 19.80 -12.11 -8.22
C ASP A 98 20.21 -11.86 -6.77
N ARG A 99 19.22 -11.71 -5.87
CA ARG A 99 19.40 -11.23 -4.50
C ARG A 99 18.64 -12.10 -3.51
N ASP A 100 19.37 -12.60 -2.54
CA ASP A 100 18.84 -13.43 -1.46
C ASP A 100 18.76 -12.66 -0.14
N ARG A 101 17.81 -13.05 0.70
CA ARG A 101 17.71 -12.61 2.08
C ARG A 101 17.21 -13.73 2.97
N ASP A 102 17.89 -13.94 4.09
CA ASP A 102 17.48 -14.85 5.15
C ASP A 102 17.02 -14.06 6.36
N ALA A 103 16.00 -14.57 7.06
CA ALA A 103 15.53 -14.03 8.32
C ALA A 103 15.23 -15.16 9.31
N PHE A 104 15.56 -14.91 10.58
CA PHE A 104 15.22 -15.79 11.70
C PHE A 104 14.48 -14.97 12.76
N SER A 105 13.37 -15.49 13.26
CA SER A 105 12.51 -14.81 14.24
C SER A 105 12.21 -15.73 15.42
N LEU A 106 12.09 -15.11 16.60
CA LEU A 106 11.54 -15.72 17.82
C LEU A 106 10.41 -14.85 18.34
N TYR A 107 9.35 -15.45 18.82
CA TYR A 107 8.25 -14.73 19.44
C TYR A 107 7.65 -15.47 20.62
N ALA A 108 7.08 -14.69 21.53
CA ALA A 108 6.29 -15.18 22.64
C ALA A 108 5.12 -14.24 22.91
N GLU A 109 3.97 -14.79 23.23
CA GLU A 109 2.75 -14.09 23.61
C GLU A 109 2.15 -14.77 24.84
N MET A 110 1.68 -13.96 25.79
CA MET A 110 1.01 -14.40 26.99
C MET A 110 -0.23 -13.55 27.22
N GLY A 111 -1.39 -14.19 27.34
CA GLY A 111 -2.66 -13.51 27.56
C GLY A 111 -3.53 -14.24 28.60
N GLY A 112 -4.19 -13.48 29.47
CA GLY A 112 -5.06 -14.07 30.48
C GLY A 112 -5.82 -13.04 31.30
N ASN A 113 -6.81 -13.52 32.03
CA ASN A 113 -7.59 -12.69 32.94
C ASN A 113 -6.80 -12.47 34.24
N VAL A 114 -6.29 -11.24 34.44
CA VAL A 114 -5.62 -10.84 35.70
C VAL A 114 -6.64 -10.78 36.86
N THR A 115 -7.85 -10.29 36.55
CA THR A 115 -9.02 -10.37 37.40
C THR A 115 -10.21 -10.89 36.61
N GLU A 116 -11.36 -11.13 37.22
CA GLU A 116 -12.59 -11.53 36.50
C GLU A 116 -12.97 -10.51 35.41
N ASP A 117 -12.62 -9.23 35.60
CA ASP A 117 -12.99 -8.12 34.73
C ASP A 117 -11.85 -7.63 33.85
N LEU A 118 -10.58 -7.97 34.13
CA LEU A 118 -9.40 -7.44 33.43
C LEU A 118 -8.66 -8.55 32.68
N LEU A 119 -8.71 -8.49 31.35
CA LEU A 119 -7.86 -9.25 30.44
C LEU A 119 -6.61 -8.43 30.11
N LEU A 120 -5.44 -9.06 30.19
CA LEU A 120 -4.15 -8.52 29.76
C LEU A 120 -3.52 -9.47 28.75
N ASP A 121 -2.95 -8.91 27.69
CA ASP A 121 -2.20 -9.60 26.65
C ASP A 121 -0.88 -8.88 26.41
N VAL A 122 0.23 -9.63 26.36
CA VAL A 122 1.59 -9.10 26.13
C VAL A 122 2.27 -10.00 25.12
N ALA A 123 2.88 -9.40 24.09
CA ALA A 123 3.64 -10.11 23.08
C ALA A 123 4.99 -9.46 22.84
N LEU A 124 5.98 -10.27 22.51
CA LEU A 124 7.33 -9.86 22.11
C LEU A 124 7.77 -10.69 20.90
N ARG A 125 8.34 -10.02 19.90
CA ARG A 125 8.95 -10.67 18.73
C ARG A 125 10.31 -10.03 18.45
N THR A 126 11.33 -10.85 18.27
CA THR A 126 12.65 -10.42 17.79
C THR A 126 12.99 -11.13 16.49
N GLU A 127 13.57 -10.42 15.58
CA GLU A 127 13.92 -10.91 14.26
C GLU A 127 15.35 -10.48 13.89
N ASN A 128 16.04 -11.32 13.15
CA ASN A 128 17.36 -11.01 12.60
C ASN A 128 17.36 -11.32 11.12
N TYR A 129 17.71 -10.31 10.33
CA TYR A 129 17.79 -10.35 8.88
C TYR A 129 19.26 -10.28 8.42
N SER A 130 19.57 -10.96 7.31
CA SER A 130 20.94 -11.03 6.78
C SER A 130 21.44 -9.72 6.18
N ASP A 131 20.55 -8.79 5.81
CA ASP A 131 20.87 -7.53 5.13
C ASP A 131 20.89 -6.31 6.05
N PHE A 132 19.92 -6.11 6.95
CA PHE A 132 19.85 -4.91 7.78
C PHE A 132 19.92 -5.16 9.29
N GLY A 133 20.06 -6.43 9.73
CA GLY A 133 20.29 -6.75 11.15
C GLY A 133 19.02 -7.07 11.91
N SER A 134 18.95 -6.68 13.20
CA SER A 134 17.93 -7.16 14.13
C SER A 134 16.90 -6.10 14.48
N THR A 135 15.64 -6.53 14.66
CA THR A 135 14.56 -5.72 15.19
C THR A 135 13.90 -6.43 16.37
N THR A 136 13.32 -5.66 17.29
CA THR A 136 12.53 -6.20 18.40
C THR A 136 11.29 -5.35 18.60
N ASN A 137 10.13 -6.00 18.61
CA ASN A 137 8.84 -5.36 18.69
C ASN A 137 8.00 -5.99 19.79
N GLY A 138 7.17 -5.17 20.43
CA GLY A 138 6.32 -5.58 21.52
C GLY A 138 4.90 -5.05 21.40
N LYS A 139 3.99 -5.72 22.09
CA LYS A 139 2.58 -5.32 22.21
C LYS A 139 2.13 -5.53 23.65
N VAL A 140 1.35 -4.57 24.13
CA VAL A 140 0.54 -4.70 25.33
C VAL A 140 -0.88 -4.32 24.97
N ALA A 141 -1.82 -5.19 25.30
CA ALA A 141 -3.24 -4.93 25.12
C ALA A 141 -4.02 -5.27 26.38
N MET A 142 -5.04 -4.48 26.67
CA MET A 142 -5.91 -4.71 27.82
C MET A 142 -7.38 -4.53 27.44
N ARG A 143 -8.25 -5.28 28.14
CA ARG A 143 -9.69 -5.11 28.09
C ARG A 143 -10.24 -5.19 29.50
N TYR A 144 -10.95 -4.14 29.90
CA TYR A 144 -11.57 -4.04 31.20
C TYR A 144 -13.10 -4.04 31.06
N GLN A 145 -13.75 -5.00 31.67
CA GLN A 145 -15.20 -5.08 31.76
C GLN A 145 -15.69 -4.13 32.87
N ILE A 146 -16.40 -3.06 32.44
CA ILE A 146 -16.89 -2.02 33.37
C ILE A 146 -18.23 -2.41 33.96
N ASP A 147 -19.09 -3.04 33.15
CA ASP A 147 -20.42 -3.52 33.53
C ASP A 147 -20.83 -4.64 32.57
N GLU A 148 -21.95 -5.35 32.80
CA GLU A 148 -22.39 -6.53 32.01
C GLU A 148 -22.37 -6.32 30.50
N GLY A 149 -22.62 -5.11 30.02
CA GLY A 149 -22.60 -4.83 28.57
C GLY A 149 -21.47 -3.91 28.11
N VAL A 150 -20.70 -3.32 29.04
CA VAL A 150 -19.74 -2.23 28.73
C VAL A 150 -18.32 -2.67 29.01
N ALA A 151 -17.44 -2.55 28.04
CA ALA A 151 -16.02 -2.73 28.26
C ALA A 151 -15.19 -1.59 27.61
N ALA A 152 -14.11 -1.21 28.30
CA ALA A 152 -13.04 -0.40 27.74
C ALA A 152 -11.90 -1.29 27.26
N ARG A 153 -11.21 -0.86 26.22
CA ARG A 153 -10.02 -1.54 25.71
C ARG A 153 -8.94 -0.55 25.28
N GLY A 154 -7.70 -0.98 25.33
CA GLY A 154 -6.60 -0.19 24.85
C GLY A 154 -5.44 -1.08 24.45
N SER A 155 -4.64 -0.65 23.51
CA SER A 155 -3.41 -1.34 23.15
C SER A 155 -2.34 -0.33 22.75
N PHE A 156 -1.10 -0.72 23.04
CA PHE A 156 0.10 -0.09 22.51
C PHE A 156 0.97 -1.18 21.88
N SER A 157 1.48 -0.92 20.68
CA SER A 157 2.41 -1.84 20.04
C SER A 157 3.43 -1.06 19.21
N THR A 158 4.64 -1.61 19.14
CA THR A 158 5.64 -1.24 18.15
C THR A 158 5.61 -2.25 17.01
N GLY A 159 6.06 -1.85 15.85
CA GLY A 159 6.16 -2.68 14.66
C GLY A 159 7.28 -2.21 13.75
N PHE A 160 7.59 -3.00 12.74
CA PHE A 160 8.51 -2.62 11.69
C PHE A 160 8.09 -3.22 10.34
N ARG A 161 8.61 -2.65 9.26
CA ARG A 161 8.55 -3.23 7.93
C ARG A 161 9.97 -3.31 7.35
N ALA A 162 10.42 -4.51 7.04
CA ALA A 162 11.67 -4.71 6.34
C ALA A 162 11.61 -4.05 4.95
N PRO A 163 12.70 -3.44 4.44
CA PRO A 163 12.78 -3.03 3.05
C PRO A 163 12.47 -4.22 2.15
N ALA A 164 11.61 -4.07 1.16
CA ALA A 164 11.42 -5.15 0.19
C ALA A 164 12.67 -5.28 -0.69
N LEU A 165 13.03 -6.51 -1.10
CA LEU A 165 14.16 -6.71 -2.01
C LEU A 165 13.97 -5.91 -3.31
N GLN A 166 12.72 -5.76 -3.77
CA GLN A 166 12.40 -4.92 -4.92
C GLN A 166 12.67 -3.43 -4.68
N GLU A 167 12.44 -2.92 -3.48
CA GLU A 167 12.74 -1.52 -3.15
C GLU A 167 14.25 -1.27 -3.16
N ALA A 168 15.03 -2.22 -2.64
CA ALA A 168 16.48 -2.10 -2.60
C ALA A 168 17.16 -2.32 -3.96
N TYR A 169 16.67 -3.26 -4.77
CA TYR A 169 17.41 -3.81 -5.91
C TYR A 169 16.70 -3.70 -7.27
N PHE A 170 15.50 -3.10 -7.35
CA PHE A 170 14.87 -2.88 -8.64
C PHE A 170 15.71 -1.96 -9.51
N SER A 171 16.03 -2.43 -10.72
CA SER A 171 16.85 -1.74 -11.71
C SER A 171 16.10 -1.63 -13.03
N SER A 172 15.97 -0.44 -13.56
CA SER A 172 15.44 -0.23 -14.91
C SER A 172 15.95 1.08 -15.51
N ILE A 173 16.12 1.12 -16.82
CA ILE A 173 16.24 2.36 -17.58
C ILE A 173 15.16 2.29 -18.66
N ALA A 174 14.28 3.27 -18.68
CA ALA A 174 13.13 3.27 -19.59
C ALA A 174 12.81 4.69 -20.07
N THR A 175 12.36 4.79 -21.32
CA THR A 175 11.90 6.07 -21.89
C THR A 175 10.61 6.52 -21.19
N ASN A 176 10.66 7.65 -20.53
CA ASN A 176 9.49 8.31 -19.97
C ASN A 176 9.25 9.65 -20.67
N PHE A 177 8.00 9.92 -21.03
CA PHE A 177 7.63 11.21 -21.62
C PHE A 177 7.36 12.22 -20.50
N ILE A 178 8.32 13.11 -20.26
CA ILE A 178 8.21 14.16 -19.27
C ILE A 178 7.95 15.49 -19.98
N ASP A 179 6.77 16.09 -19.73
CA ASP A 179 6.29 17.27 -20.43
C ASP A 179 6.29 17.12 -21.98
N GLY A 180 6.10 15.88 -22.47
CA GLY A 180 6.07 15.54 -23.90
C GLY A 180 7.44 15.28 -24.52
N VAL A 181 8.51 15.35 -23.75
CA VAL A 181 9.88 15.04 -24.19
C VAL A 181 10.24 13.62 -23.74
N PRO A 182 10.68 12.71 -24.63
CA PRO A 182 11.17 11.40 -24.25
C PRO A 182 12.52 11.54 -23.52
N LEU A 183 12.62 10.98 -22.32
CA LEU A 183 13.84 10.96 -21.52
C LEU A 183 14.07 9.55 -21.00
N GLU A 184 15.31 9.09 -21.08
CA GLU A 184 15.73 7.84 -20.45
C GLU A 184 15.84 8.06 -18.95
N VAL A 185 14.90 7.46 -18.20
CA VAL A 185 14.81 7.57 -16.74
C VAL A 185 15.28 6.27 -16.11
N GLY A 186 16.38 6.35 -15.33
CA GLY A 186 16.87 5.25 -14.50
C GLY A 186 16.10 5.15 -13.19
N THR A 187 15.70 3.95 -12.81
CA THR A 187 15.41 3.61 -11.42
C THR A 187 16.57 2.74 -10.95
N PHE A 188 17.34 3.24 -10.00
CA PHE A 188 18.60 2.66 -9.63
C PHE A 188 18.52 1.94 -8.29
N PRO A 189 19.07 0.69 -8.18
CA PRO A 189 19.31 0.06 -6.88
C PRO A 189 20.15 0.96 -5.97
N VAL A 190 19.83 0.98 -4.69
CA VAL A 190 20.48 1.87 -3.72
C VAL A 190 21.98 1.63 -3.54
N ASP A 191 22.47 0.44 -3.87
CA ASP A 191 23.88 0.03 -3.79
C ASP A 191 24.71 0.43 -5.02
N THR A 192 24.09 0.99 -6.07
CA THR A 192 24.78 1.40 -7.30
C THR A 192 25.49 2.75 -7.16
N GLU A 193 26.56 2.94 -7.92
CA GLU A 193 27.27 4.22 -7.98
C GLU A 193 26.35 5.38 -8.42
N ALA A 194 25.46 5.12 -9.38
CA ALA A 194 24.50 6.10 -9.85
C ALA A 194 23.54 6.55 -8.75
N ALA A 195 22.97 5.61 -7.97
CA ALA A 195 22.10 5.94 -6.85
C ALA A 195 22.84 6.66 -5.74
N ARG A 196 24.04 6.18 -5.38
CA ARG A 196 24.90 6.82 -4.37
C ARG A 196 25.27 8.25 -4.74
N ALA A 197 25.58 8.49 -6.01
CA ALA A 197 25.84 9.84 -6.51
C ALA A 197 24.60 10.76 -6.46
N LEU A 198 23.39 10.19 -6.53
CA LEU A 198 22.13 10.89 -6.29
C LEU A 198 21.80 11.08 -4.80
N GLY A 199 22.60 10.50 -3.89
CA GLY A 199 22.43 10.60 -2.44
C GLY A 199 21.77 9.39 -1.78
N ALA A 200 21.59 8.27 -2.51
CA ALA A 200 21.03 7.06 -1.93
C ALA A 200 21.88 6.52 -0.78
N GLN A 201 21.22 6.02 0.25
CA GLN A 201 21.76 5.28 1.36
C GLN A 201 21.25 3.84 1.30
N ASP A 202 21.85 2.93 2.08
CA ASP A 202 21.25 1.62 2.31
C ASP A 202 19.87 1.78 2.95
N LEU A 203 18.92 0.95 2.54
CA LEU A 203 17.59 1.03 3.12
C LEU A 203 17.58 0.40 4.52
N GLU A 204 16.94 1.08 5.44
CA GLU A 204 16.69 0.65 6.80
C GLU A 204 15.22 0.22 6.98
N PRO A 205 14.89 -0.56 8.01
CA PRO A 205 13.50 -0.89 8.30
C PRO A 205 12.69 0.36 8.64
N GLU A 206 11.47 0.43 8.11
CA GLU A 206 10.46 1.36 8.66
C GLU A 206 10.08 0.91 10.07
N THR A 207 9.86 1.84 10.96
CA THR A 207 9.38 1.55 12.32
C THR A 207 8.01 2.16 12.56
N SER A 208 7.22 1.56 13.45
CA SER A 208 5.90 2.10 13.78
C SER A 208 5.59 2.00 15.26
N GLU A 209 4.85 2.99 15.75
CA GLU A 209 4.19 2.99 17.04
C GLU A 209 2.68 3.11 16.84
N ASN A 210 1.92 2.24 17.52
CA ASN A 210 0.49 2.16 17.37
C ASN A 210 -0.17 2.25 18.75
N LEU A 211 -1.04 3.22 18.94
CA LEU A 211 -1.86 3.39 20.13
C LEU A 211 -3.33 3.29 19.75
N SER A 212 -4.10 2.49 20.47
CA SER A 212 -5.55 2.47 20.34
C SER A 212 -6.25 2.51 21.68
N LEU A 213 -7.39 3.21 21.72
CA LEU A 213 -8.29 3.28 22.88
C LEU A 213 -9.72 3.12 22.38
N GLY A 214 -10.48 2.25 23.01
CA GLY A 214 -11.84 1.99 22.55
C GLY A 214 -12.78 1.63 23.69
N MET A 215 -14.06 1.72 23.35
CA MET A 215 -15.16 1.25 24.19
C MET A 215 -16.10 0.38 23.38
N THR A 216 -16.62 -0.65 24.03
CA THR A 216 -17.63 -1.52 23.44
C THR A 216 -18.86 -1.56 24.35
N TYR A 217 -20.04 -1.56 23.72
CA TYR A 217 -21.30 -1.86 24.35
C TYR A 217 -21.96 -3.03 23.64
N LYS A 218 -22.52 -3.95 24.37
CA LYS A 218 -23.27 -5.08 23.81
C LYS A 218 -24.38 -5.51 24.75
N ASP A 219 -25.58 -5.63 24.21
CA ASP A 219 -26.70 -6.33 24.82
C ASP A 219 -27.27 -7.40 23.87
N ASP A 220 -28.44 -7.95 24.15
CA ASP A 220 -29.08 -9.00 23.34
C ASP A 220 -29.40 -8.55 21.90
N LYS A 221 -29.64 -7.27 21.68
CA LYS A 221 -30.13 -6.73 20.41
C LYS A 221 -29.16 -5.77 19.74
N PHE A 222 -28.30 -5.11 20.50
CA PHE A 222 -27.46 -4.02 20.02
C PHE A 222 -26.01 -4.25 20.42
N SER A 223 -25.09 -3.93 19.51
CA SER A 223 -23.67 -3.82 19.82
C SER A 223 -23.10 -2.57 19.19
N LEU A 224 -22.21 -1.89 19.92
CA LEU A 224 -21.48 -0.72 19.50
C LEU A 224 -20.01 -0.88 19.86
N SER A 225 -19.12 -0.56 18.93
CA SER A 225 -17.69 -0.40 19.18
C SER A 225 -17.29 0.99 18.67
N VAL A 226 -16.52 1.70 19.47
CA VAL A 226 -15.92 2.99 19.12
C VAL A 226 -14.46 2.92 19.50
N ASP A 227 -13.57 3.09 18.52
CA ASP A 227 -12.12 2.96 18.68
C ASP A 227 -11.42 4.16 18.07
N ALA A 228 -10.67 4.90 18.86
CA ALA A 228 -9.74 5.92 18.41
C ALA A 228 -8.33 5.33 18.33
N TYR A 229 -7.57 5.71 17.31
CA TYR A 229 -6.22 5.22 17.13
C TYR A 229 -5.27 6.30 16.61
N MET A 230 -4.00 6.14 16.94
CA MET A 230 -2.89 6.92 16.42
C MET A 230 -1.80 5.94 15.95
N ILE A 231 -1.33 6.13 14.73
CA ILE A 231 -0.28 5.31 14.12
C ILE A 231 0.81 6.26 13.63
N THR A 232 1.98 6.16 14.22
CA THR A 232 3.19 6.85 13.74
C THR A 232 4.04 5.85 12.97
N VAL A 233 4.49 6.22 11.78
CA VAL A 233 5.45 5.42 11.02
C VAL A 233 6.62 6.30 10.66
N GLU A 234 7.81 5.94 11.11
CA GLU A 234 9.08 6.63 10.86
C GLU A 234 9.88 5.90 9.80
N ASP A 235 10.75 6.63 9.12
CA ASP A 235 11.66 6.13 8.10
C ASP A 235 10.96 5.36 6.96
N ARG A 236 9.74 5.77 6.57
CA ARG A 236 9.01 5.10 5.49
C ARG A 236 9.81 5.13 4.20
N ILE A 237 9.83 3.97 3.55
CA ILE A 237 10.48 3.80 2.26
C ILE A 237 9.58 4.34 1.16
N SER A 238 10.11 5.26 0.40
CA SER A 238 9.43 5.86 -0.75
C SER A 238 10.38 6.01 -1.92
N MET A 239 9.81 6.14 -3.12
CA MET A 239 10.60 6.49 -4.30
C MET A 239 10.82 8.00 -4.32
N SER A 240 12.05 8.44 -4.54
CA SER A 240 12.38 9.85 -4.72
C SER A 240 11.64 10.46 -5.92
N GLU A 241 11.53 11.78 -5.96
CA GLU A 241 11.21 12.45 -7.22
C GLU A 241 12.27 12.12 -8.27
N THR A 242 11.89 12.27 -9.54
CA THR A 242 12.85 12.05 -10.63
C THR A 242 13.81 13.25 -10.71
N PHE A 243 15.08 13.01 -10.42
CA PHE A 243 16.15 13.99 -10.63
C PHE A 243 16.40 14.15 -12.10
N ARG A 244 16.09 15.33 -12.63
CA ARG A 244 16.21 15.70 -14.05
C ARG A 244 16.83 17.08 -14.19
N GLY A 245 17.43 17.36 -15.34
CA GLY A 245 17.95 18.68 -15.64
C GLY A 245 16.86 19.76 -15.59
N SER A 246 17.20 20.96 -15.21
CA SER A 246 16.30 22.10 -15.18
C SER A 246 16.31 22.85 -16.52
N GLY A 247 15.11 23.08 -17.09
CA GLY A 247 14.94 23.79 -18.35
C GLY A 247 15.52 23.04 -19.56
N THR A 248 16.23 23.74 -20.44
CA THR A 248 16.91 23.17 -21.63
C THR A 248 18.33 22.66 -21.31
N SER A 249 18.73 22.62 -20.06
CA SER A 249 20.05 22.21 -19.63
C SER A 249 20.17 20.67 -19.63
N SER A 250 21.23 20.16 -20.26
CA SER A 250 21.60 18.75 -20.29
C SER A 250 22.39 18.30 -19.05
N ASN A 251 22.44 19.08 -17.99
CA ASN A 251 23.31 18.86 -16.85
C ASN A 251 23.19 17.46 -16.23
N MET A 252 21.96 16.90 -16.15
CA MET A 252 21.79 15.54 -15.63
C MET A 252 22.24 14.47 -16.62
N VAL A 253 22.18 14.72 -17.94
CA VAL A 253 22.74 13.80 -18.94
C VAL A 253 24.26 13.72 -18.76
N ASP A 254 24.92 14.88 -18.63
CA ASP A 254 26.36 14.96 -18.40
C ASP A 254 26.75 14.29 -17.08
N PHE A 255 25.97 14.53 -16.02
CA PHE A 255 26.14 13.89 -14.71
C PHE A 255 26.15 12.35 -14.79
N PHE A 256 25.22 11.75 -15.53
CA PHE A 256 25.15 10.30 -15.70
C PHE A 256 26.20 9.79 -16.70
N ALA A 257 26.45 10.53 -17.77
CA ALA A 257 27.46 10.15 -18.77
C ALA A 257 28.87 10.06 -18.18
N GLU A 258 29.25 10.98 -17.27
CA GLU A 258 30.52 10.94 -16.53
C GLU A 258 30.68 9.68 -15.68
N ARG A 259 29.56 9.01 -15.35
CA ARG A 259 29.50 7.76 -14.56
C ARG A 259 29.20 6.52 -15.42
N GLY A 260 29.23 6.68 -16.75
CA GLY A 260 28.99 5.59 -17.69
C GLY A 260 27.55 5.05 -17.69
N VAL A 261 26.57 5.83 -17.21
CA VAL A 261 25.15 5.46 -17.13
C VAL A 261 24.38 6.09 -18.30
N PRO A 262 23.71 5.29 -19.14
CA PRO A 262 22.96 5.81 -20.30
C PRO A 262 21.56 6.31 -19.86
N ALA A 263 21.51 7.32 -18.98
CA ALA A 263 20.29 7.92 -18.47
C ALA A 263 20.33 9.44 -18.61
N ALA A 264 19.15 10.06 -18.75
CA ALA A 264 18.96 11.50 -18.75
C ALA A 264 18.33 12.02 -17.45
N ALA A 265 17.77 11.11 -16.65
CA ALA A 265 17.18 11.37 -15.36
C ALA A 265 17.27 10.10 -14.49
N GLY A 266 17.11 10.25 -13.18
CA GLY A 266 17.21 9.11 -12.27
C GLY A 266 16.39 9.28 -11.01
N ARG A 267 16.08 8.16 -10.37
CA ARG A 267 15.39 8.08 -9.09
C ARG A 267 15.80 6.81 -8.35
N TYR A 268 15.56 6.77 -7.07
CA TYR A 268 15.88 5.63 -6.22
C TYR A 268 14.90 5.56 -5.04
N PHE A 269 14.90 4.46 -4.32
CA PHE A 269 14.16 4.34 -3.07
C PHE A 269 14.99 4.87 -1.91
N PHE A 270 14.34 5.50 -0.95
CA PHE A 270 14.99 6.07 0.24
C PHE A 270 14.08 5.95 1.46
N ASN A 271 14.67 5.87 2.64
CA ASN A 271 14.00 6.07 3.91
C ASN A 271 13.94 7.56 4.23
N GLY A 272 12.98 7.95 5.08
CA GLY A 272 12.97 9.28 5.65
C GLY A 272 11.64 10.02 5.53
N ILE A 273 10.54 9.34 5.17
CA ILE A 273 9.21 9.91 5.25
C ILE A 273 8.57 9.47 6.54
N ASP A 274 8.29 10.43 7.43
CA ASP A 274 7.56 10.19 8.67
C ASP A 274 6.10 10.57 8.49
N THR A 275 5.22 9.72 8.99
CA THR A 275 3.78 9.96 8.90
C THR A 275 3.12 9.70 10.24
N GLU A 276 2.11 10.52 10.55
CA GLU A 276 1.18 10.28 11.63
C GLU A 276 -0.22 10.13 11.07
N THR A 277 -0.90 9.07 11.48
CA THR A 277 -2.31 8.81 11.11
C THR A 277 -3.14 8.77 12.38
N ASN A 278 -4.11 9.66 12.48
CA ASN A 278 -5.12 9.68 13.53
C ASN A 278 -6.46 9.20 12.96
N GLY A 279 -7.16 8.33 13.70
CA GLY A 279 -8.40 7.80 13.19
C GLY A 279 -9.43 7.46 14.27
N LEU A 280 -10.67 7.28 13.80
CA LEU A 280 -11.82 6.88 14.60
C LEU A 280 -12.65 5.86 13.84
N ASP A 281 -12.83 4.69 14.42
CA ASP A 281 -13.70 3.63 13.92
C ASP A 281 -14.96 3.51 14.78
N ILE A 282 -16.12 3.46 14.13
CA ILE A 282 -17.41 3.24 14.79
C ILE A 282 -18.11 2.10 14.08
N VAL A 283 -18.45 1.04 14.81
CA VAL A 283 -19.22 -0.10 14.30
C VAL A 283 -20.42 -0.34 15.18
N ALA A 284 -21.62 -0.30 14.60
CA ALA A 284 -22.87 -0.60 15.27
C ALA A 284 -23.62 -1.73 14.58
N THR A 285 -24.17 -2.64 15.36
CA THR A 285 -25.05 -3.70 14.86
C THR A 285 -26.30 -3.76 15.74
N MET A 286 -27.47 -3.84 15.10
CA MET A 286 -28.74 -3.98 15.76
C MET A 286 -29.53 -5.11 15.15
N ARG A 287 -30.10 -5.96 15.99
CA ARG A 287 -30.99 -7.04 15.59
C ARG A 287 -32.35 -6.86 16.24
N GLU A 288 -33.39 -6.82 15.43
CA GLU A 288 -34.78 -6.73 15.89
C GLU A 288 -35.61 -7.88 15.32
N ASP A 289 -36.43 -8.47 16.18
CA ASP A 289 -37.43 -9.41 15.74
C ASP A 289 -38.62 -8.66 15.16
N VAL A 290 -38.96 -9.01 13.94
CA VAL A 290 -40.09 -8.44 13.21
C VAL A 290 -41.10 -9.53 12.87
N ALA A 291 -42.32 -9.16 12.47
CA ALA A 291 -43.34 -10.13 12.13
C ALA A 291 -42.82 -11.16 11.10
N ASN A 292 -42.73 -12.41 11.52
CA ASN A 292 -42.25 -13.56 10.73
C ASN A 292 -40.80 -13.43 10.25
N GLY A 293 -39.87 -12.87 11.09
CA GLY A 293 -38.47 -12.81 10.71
C GLY A 293 -37.62 -11.97 11.64
N SER A 294 -36.41 -11.63 11.21
CA SER A 294 -35.51 -10.75 11.92
C SER A 294 -34.92 -9.67 10.98
N LEU A 295 -34.76 -8.48 11.49
CA LEU A 295 -34.08 -7.38 10.84
C LEU A 295 -32.70 -7.18 11.48
N LEU A 296 -31.66 -7.27 10.64
CA LEU A 296 -30.28 -6.99 11.03
C LEU A 296 -29.85 -5.68 10.37
N LEU A 297 -29.52 -4.69 11.18
CA LEU A 297 -28.93 -3.44 10.75
C LEU A 297 -27.46 -3.41 11.14
N LYS A 298 -26.58 -2.99 10.22
CA LYS A 298 -25.16 -2.76 10.51
C LYS A 298 -24.75 -1.40 9.96
N ALA A 299 -24.00 -0.66 10.74
CA ALA A 299 -23.36 0.58 10.33
C ALA A 299 -21.88 0.51 10.69
N ALA A 300 -21.02 0.91 9.78
CA ALA A 300 -19.59 1.06 10.01
C ALA A 300 -19.14 2.41 9.46
N MET A 301 -18.37 3.15 10.22
CA MET A 301 -17.79 4.44 9.87
C MET A 301 -16.31 4.41 10.22
N ASN A 302 -15.48 4.87 9.29
CA ASN A 302 -14.07 5.12 9.50
C ASN A 302 -13.77 6.57 9.15
N PHE A 303 -13.09 7.26 10.04
CA PHE A 303 -12.51 8.57 9.82
C PHE A 303 -11.01 8.45 10.06
N ASN A 304 -10.19 8.91 9.13
CA ASN A 304 -8.74 8.92 9.29
C ASN A 304 -8.14 10.18 8.66
N ASP A 305 -7.07 10.65 9.23
CA ASP A 305 -6.27 11.74 8.73
C ASP A 305 -4.80 11.37 8.85
N THR A 306 -4.10 11.41 7.73
CA THR A 306 -2.66 11.13 7.66
C THR A 306 -1.92 12.39 7.27
N GLU A 307 -0.88 12.70 8.01
CA GLU A 307 0.04 13.81 7.75
C GLU A 307 1.48 13.30 7.59
N VAL A 308 2.22 13.87 6.63
CA VAL A 308 3.67 13.72 6.55
C VAL A 308 4.28 14.76 7.49
N THR A 309 4.96 14.31 8.55
CA THR A 309 5.37 15.17 9.66
C THR A 309 6.72 15.85 9.44
N ASN A 310 7.62 15.27 8.62
CA ASN A 310 8.98 15.73 8.39
C ASN A 310 9.24 16.35 7.00
N LYS A 311 8.23 16.93 6.36
CA LYS A 311 8.31 17.52 4.99
C LYS A 311 9.46 18.47 4.75
N GLY A 312 9.85 19.25 5.76
CA GLY A 312 10.89 20.29 5.67
C GLY A 312 12.30 19.79 5.93
N GLU A 313 12.48 18.52 6.31
CA GLU A 313 13.76 17.94 6.73
C GLU A 313 14.44 17.13 5.61
N LEU A 314 13.69 16.79 4.56
CA LEU A 314 14.18 15.99 3.44
C LEU A 314 14.90 16.85 2.41
N GLU A 315 16.18 17.04 2.60
CA GLU A 315 17.01 17.86 1.73
C GLU A 315 17.61 17.03 0.58
N THR A 316 17.61 17.62 -0.62
CA THR A 316 18.39 17.09 -1.75
C THR A 316 19.88 17.33 -1.49
N PRO A 317 20.76 16.35 -1.78
CA PRO A 317 22.19 16.55 -1.62
C PRO A 317 22.69 17.81 -2.31
N ALA A 318 23.43 18.65 -1.59
CA ALA A 318 23.88 19.96 -2.06
C ALA A 318 24.69 19.89 -3.37
N GLU A 319 25.39 18.76 -3.58
CA GLU A 319 26.22 18.50 -4.78
C GLU A 319 25.34 18.40 -6.06
N LEU A 320 24.07 18.01 -5.92
CA LEU A 320 23.14 17.93 -7.04
C LEU A 320 22.59 19.30 -7.47
N ALA A 321 22.71 20.33 -6.65
CA ALA A 321 22.16 21.66 -6.95
C ALA A 321 22.72 22.27 -8.24
N ALA A 322 23.93 21.86 -8.65
CA ALA A 322 24.53 22.29 -9.93
C ALA A 322 23.88 21.62 -11.16
N TYR A 323 23.21 20.49 -10.98
CA TYR A 323 22.69 19.66 -12.06
C TYR A 323 21.15 19.67 -12.13
N THR A 324 20.48 19.80 -11.01
CA THR A 324 19.01 19.71 -10.93
C THR A 324 18.44 20.62 -9.85
N SER A 325 17.19 21.03 -10.04
CA SER A 325 16.36 21.67 -9.02
C SER A 325 15.30 20.71 -8.44
N SER A 326 15.39 19.41 -8.76
CA SER A 326 14.47 18.41 -8.22
C SER A 326 14.70 18.25 -6.71
N VAL A 327 13.64 18.01 -5.98
CA VAL A 327 13.67 17.77 -4.52
C VAL A 327 13.57 16.27 -4.27
N LEU A 328 14.03 15.83 -3.10
CA LEU A 328 13.96 14.41 -2.73
C LEU A 328 12.50 13.94 -2.55
N LEU A 329 11.71 14.72 -1.82
CA LEU A 329 10.27 14.50 -1.63
C LEU A 329 9.49 15.67 -2.20
N GLY A 330 8.77 15.44 -3.30
CA GLY A 330 7.94 16.45 -3.93
C GLY A 330 6.48 16.40 -3.47
N ARG A 331 5.74 17.42 -3.89
CA ARG A 331 4.31 17.55 -3.59
C ARG A 331 3.48 16.33 -4.00
N THR A 332 3.81 15.72 -5.14
CA THR A 332 3.10 14.52 -5.64
C THR A 332 3.12 13.40 -4.61
N ASN A 333 4.26 13.12 -4.02
CA ASN A 333 4.40 12.07 -3.00
C ASN A 333 3.73 12.47 -1.69
N THR A 334 3.87 13.71 -1.23
CA THR A 334 3.19 14.20 -0.03
C THR A 334 1.67 14.04 -0.14
N VAL A 335 1.06 14.53 -1.24
CA VAL A 335 -0.40 14.42 -1.45
C VAL A 335 -0.85 12.96 -1.57
N ARG A 336 0.01 12.07 -2.12
CA ARG A 336 -0.28 10.64 -2.20
C ARG A 336 -0.46 10.02 -0.82
N TYR A 337 0.35 10.39 0.17
CA TYR A 337 0.18 9.93 1.55
C TYR A 337 -1.02 10.57 2.24
N GLU A 338 -1.24 11.88 2.04
CA GLU A 338 -2.17 12.65 2.84
C GLU A 338 -3.60 12.66 2.31
N SER A 339 -3.81 12.57 1.00
CA SER A 339 -5.12 12.86 0.41
C SER A 339 -5.53 11.98 -0.76
N SER A 340 -4.70 10.99 -1.16
CA SER A 340 -5.05 10.09 -2.27
C SER A 340 -5.87 8.87 -1.85
N SER A 341 -6.15 8.74 -0.55
CA SER A 341 -7.11 7.77 -0.01
C SER A 341 -8.27 8.49 0.66
N PRO A 342 -9.50 7.94 0.64
CA PRO A 342 -10.62 8.57 1.32
C PRO A 342 -10.38 8.71 2.83
N ARG A 343 -10.54 9.92 3.37
CA ARG A 343 -10.43 10.19 4.81
C ARG A 343 -11.66 9.77 5.58
N GLU A 344 -12.76 9.55 4.90
CA GLU A 344 -14.01 9.07 5.49
C GLU A 344 -14.62 7.96 4.65
N ASN A 345 -15.02 6.89 5.32
CA ASN A 345 -15.75 5.79 4.72
C ASN A 345 -16.96 5.46 5.58
N PHE A 346 -18.08 5.25 4.93
CA PHE A 346 -19.32 4.86 5.59
C PHE A 346 -19.94 3.67 4.89
N GLN A 347 -20.34 2.67 5.65
CA GLN A 347 -21.11 1.52 5.18
C GLN A 347 -22.33 1.33 6.05
N PHE A 348 -23.48 1.18 5.41
CA PHE A 348 -24.71 0.79 6.09
C PHE A 348 -25.34 -0.41 5.38
N SER A 349 -25.85 -1.37 6.14
CA SER A 349 -26.64 -2.46 5.56
C SER A 349 -27.85 -2.79 6.40
N ALA A 350 -28.94 -3.11 5.72
CA ALA A 350 -30.17 -3.63 6.31
C ALA A 350 -30.50 -4.98 5.69
N THR A 351 -30.58 -6.02 6.51
CA THR A 351 -30.91 -7.37 6.08
C THR A 351 -32.17 -7.83 6.80
N LEU A 352 -33.26 -7.98 6.05
CA LEU A 352 -34.51 -8.56 6.52
C LEU A 352 -34.54 -10.04 6.17
N GLN A 353 -34.44 -10.89 7.19
CA GLN A 353 -34.50 -12.34 7.04
C GLN A 353 -35.88 -12.86 7.44
N LYS A 354 -36.56 -13.54 6.54
CA LYS A 354 -37.81 -14.27 6.75
C LYS A 354 -37.59 -15.77 6.57
N PRO A 355 -38.51 -16.66 6.99
CA PRO A 355 -38.32 -18.11 6.91
C PRO A 355 -37.91 -18.64 5.54
N SER A 356 -38.42 -18.04 4.49
CA SER A 356 -38.14 -18.49 3.10
C SER A 356 -37.47 -17.43 2.23
N SER A 357 -37.18 -16.21 2.71
CA SER A 357 -36.61 -15.17 1.89
C SER A 357 -35.71 -14.23 2.71
N THR A 358 -34.73 -13.66 2.03
CA THR A 358 -33.86 -12.64 2.61
C THR A 358 -33.81 -11.44 1.66
N TRP A 359 -33.95 -10.25 2.21
CA TRP A 359 -33.77 -8.98 1.53
C TRP A 359 -32.57 -8.27 2.13
N MET A 360 -31.63 -7.84 1.30
CA MET A 360 -30.48 -7.07 1.73
C MET A 360 -30.39 -5.79 0.90
N VAL A 361 -30.16 -4.69 1.59
CA VAL A 361 -29.78 -3.40 1.00
C VAL A 361 -28.50 -2.98 1.67
N LYS A 362 -27.50 -2.60 0.87
CA LYS A 362 -26.21 -2.12 1.35
C LYS A 362 -25.91 -0.77 0.69
N LEU A 363 -25.46 0.17 1.47
CA LEU A 363 -25.05 1.49 1.07
C LEU A 363 -23.58 1.66 1.42
N ASN A 364 -22.75 2.03 0.45
CA ASN A 364 -21.34 2.31 0.65
C ASN A 364 -21.07 3.75 0.19
N ARG A 365 -20.43 4.53 1.04
CA ARG A 365 -19.97 5.88 0.73
C ARG A 365 -18.47 5.99 0.97
N TRP A 366 -17.77 6.45 -0.03
CA TRP A 366 -16.36 6.82 0.04
C TRP A 366 -16.25 8.34 0.03
N GLY A 367 -15.36 8.87 0.86
CA GLY A 367 -14.99 10.28 0.89
C GLY A 367 -14.34 10.74 -0.40
N GLU A 368 -14.06 12.02 -0.48
CA GLU A 368 -13.29 12.57 -1.59
C GLU A 368 -11.81 12.14 -1.54
N VAL A 369 -11.17 12.13 -2.70
CA VAL A 369 -9.73 11.87 -2.85
C VAL A 369 -9.10 12.90 -3.77
N THR A 370 -7.82 13.19 -3.56
CA THR A 370 -7.06 14.09 -4.41
C THR A 370 -6.12 13.29 -5.30
N ILE A 371 -6.24 13.46 -6.61
CA ILE A 371 -5.22 13.00 -7.56
C ILE A 371 -4.03 13.92 -7.45
N PRO A 372 -2.84 13.40 -7.05
CA PRO A 372 -1.67 14.22 -6.82
C PRO A 372 -1.10 14.80 -8.11
N ALA A 373 -0.48 15.94 -8.01
CA ALA A 373 0.29 16.56 -9.08
C ALA A 373 1.47 17.34 -8.51
N SER A 374 2.39 17.76 -9.39
CA SER A 374 3.56 18.55 -9.02
C SER A 374 3.23 19.97 -8.53
N THR A 375 2.03 20.48 -8.83
CA THR A 375 1.53 21.78 -8.36
C THR A 375 0.05 21.69 -7.99
N VAL A 376 -0.40 22.56 -7.09
CA VAL A 376 -1.80 22.62 -6.62
C VAL A 376 -2.78 22.80 -7.78
N GLU A 377 -2.45 23.64 -8.76
CA GLU A 377 -3.30 23.96 -9.90
C GLU A 377 -3.51 22.77 -10.84
N ARG A 378 -2.66 21.77 -10.72
CA ARG A 378 -2.72 20.52 -11.52
C ARG A 378 -3.38 19.38 -10.80
N GLU A 379 -3.62 19.51 -9.51
CA GLU A 379 -4.35 18.53 -8.73
C GLU A 379 -5.82 18.47 -9.14
N GLN A 380 -6.44 17.36 -8.88
CA GLN A 380 -7.87 17.18 -9.11
C GLN A 380 -8.51 16.45 -7.93
N VAL A 381 -9.51 17.07 -7.34
CA VAL A 381 -10.33 16.43 -6.32
C VAL A 381 -11.42 15.61 -7.02
N LEU A 382 -11.51 14.34 -6.69
CA LEU A 382 -12.63 13.46 -7.05
C LEU A 382 -13.62 13.49 -5.89
N SER A 383 -14.84 13.87 -6.18
CA SER A 383 -15.88 14.01 -5.16
C SER A 383 -16.30 12.69 -4.54
N SER A 384 -16.76 12.73 -3.30
CA SER A 384 -17.31 11.56 -2.62
C SER A 384 -18.43 10.89 -3.43
N LYS A 385 -18.50 9.56 -3.38
CA LYS A 385 -19.50 8.75 -4.09
C LYS A 385 -20.21 7.82 -3.13
N THR A 386 -21.47 7.56 -3.44
CA THR A 386 -22.30 6.60 -2.71
C THR A 386 -22.88 5.60 -3.68
N THR A 387 -22.66 4.31 -3.44
CA THR A 387 -23.27 3.21 -4.18
C THR A 387 -24.31 2.49 -3.33
N VAL A 388 -25.28 1.90 -3.98
CA VAL A 388 -26.31 1.09 -3.35
C VAL A 388 -26.33 -0.28 -4.00
N ASP A 389 -26.24 -1.32 -3.17
CA ASP A 389 -26.36 -2.71 -3.59
C ASP A 389 -27.66 -3.27 -3.02
N MET A 390 -28.33 -4.13 -3.77
CA MET A 390 -29.54 -4.84 -3.34
C MET A 390 -29.46 -6.31 -3.72
N GLU A 391 -29.94 -7.16 -2.80
CA GLU A 391 -30.11 -8.59 -3.07
C GLU A 391 -31.44 -9.08 -2.49
N TYR A 392 -32.12 -9.90 -3.25
CA TYR A 392 -33.23 -10.72 -2.80
C TYR A 392 -32.91 -12.19 -3.00
N SER A 393 -33.04 -13.00 -1.96
CA SER A 393 -32.90 -14.44 -2.06
C SER A 393 -34.14 -15.16 -1.53
N LEU A 394 -34.51 -16.26 -2.20
CA LEU A 394 -35.68 -17.09 -1.94
C LEU A 394 -35.25 -18.55 -1.77
N GLN A 395 -35.63 -19.18 -0.66
CA GLN A 395 -35.54 -20.60 -0.46
C GLN A 395 -36.77 -21.24 -1.10
N VAL A 396 -36.60 -21.82 -2.27
CA VAL A 396 -37.68 -22.43 -3.04
C VAL A 396 -38.13 -23.76 -2.41
N ASN A 397 -37.17 -24.56 -1.95
CA ASN A 397 -37.37 -25.79 -1.20
C ASN A 397 -36.10 -26.11 -0.36
N SER A 398 -36.05 -27.26 0.30
CA SER A 398 -34.90 -27.65 1.15
C SER A 398 -33.56 -27.78 0.40
N GLN A 399 -33.57 -27.88 -0.93
CA GLN A 399 -32.37 -28.10 -1.75
C GLN A 399 -32.04 -26.91 -2.67
N VAL A 400 -33.00 -26.03 -2.96
CA VAL A 400 -32.86 -24.97 -3.97
C VAL A 400 -33.05 -23.60 -3.32
N ARG A 401 -32.04 -22.77 -3.41
CA ARG A 401 -32.08 -21.34 -3.11
C ARG A 401 -31.79 -20.54 -4.38
N MET A 402 -32.60 -19.56 -4.66
CA MET A 402 -32.42 -18.62 -5.76
C MET A 402 -32.07 -17.23 -5.19
N ALA A 403 -31.17 -16.52 -5.84
CA ALA A 403 -30.87 -15.15 -5.51
C ALA A 403 -30.81 -14.28 -6.78
N ILE A 404 -31.29 -13.06 -6.65
CA ILE A 404 -31.19 -12.01 -7.66
C ILE A 404 -30.73 -10.74 -6.96
N GLY A 405 -29.77 -10.05 -7.53
CA GLY A 405 -29.23 -8.82 -6.95
C GLY A 405 -28.60 -7.93 -8.01
N ALA A 406 -28.32 -6.72 -7.60
CA ALA A 406 -27.58 -5.74 -8.37
C ALA A 406 -26.61 -5.02 -7.44
N ASN A 407 -25.35 -4.98 -7.82
CA ASN A 407 -24.36 -4.11 -7.21
C ASN A 407 -24.40 -2.77 -7.95
N ASN A 408 -24.13 -1.68 -7.20
CA ASN A 408 -24.16 -0.34 -7.75
C ASN A 408 -25.43 -0.05 -8.56
N LEU A 409 -26.58 -0.24 -7.93
CA LEU A 409 -27.92 -0.19 -8.54
C LEU A 409 -28.19 1.08 -9.36
N PHE A 410 -27.56 2.19 -9.01
CA PHE A 410 -27.74 3.49 -9.66
C PHE A 410 -26.62 3.85 -10.63
N ASP A 411 -25.75 2.90 -10.96
CA ASP A 411 -24.67 3.05 -11.96
C ASP A 411 -23.76 4.28 -11.66
N VAL A 412 -23.37 4.44 -10.39
CA VAL A 412 -22.55 5.55 -9.93
C VAL A 412 -21.09 5.27 -10.28
N TYR A 413 -20.44 6.22 -10.93
CA TYR A 413 -19.01 6.17 -11.28
C TYR A 413 -18.22 7.25 -10.56
N PRO A 414 -16.89 7.07 -10.39
CA PRO A 414 -15.99 8.15 -9.99
C PRO A 414 -16.08 9.34 -10.94
N ASP A 415 -15.66 10.50 -10.51
CA ASP A 415 -15.55 11.67 -11.39
C ASP A 415 -14.54 11.37 -12.50
N LYS A 416 -14.83 11.85 -13.72
CA LYS A 416 -13.90 11.70 -14.84
C LYS A 416 -12.64 12.51 -14.58
N THR A 417 -11.49 11.87 -14.78
CA THR A 417 -10.22 12.56 -14.68
C THR A 417 -9.96 13.43 -15.88
N ILE A 418 -9.27 14.55 -15.70
CA ILE A 418 -8.79 15.36 -16.82
C ILE A 418 -7.72 14.56 -17.57
N LYS A 419 -7.57 14.82 -18.89
CA LYS A 419 -6.73 14.04 -19.79
C LYS A 419 -5.31 13.77 -19.28
N ARG A 420 -4.68 14.75 -18.64
CA ARG A 420 -3.31 14.61 -18.09
C ARG A 420 -3.21 13.72 -16.85
N ASN A 421 -4.32 13.50 -16.13
CA ASN A 421 -4.38 12.74 -14.88
C ASN A 421 -4.94 11.33 -15.06
N SER A 422 -5.18 10.90 -16.30
CA SER A 422 -5.80 9.62 -16.59
C SER A 422 -4.88 8.70 -17.36
N PHE A 423 -4.83 7.41 -16.98
CA PHE A 423 -4.11 6.40 -17.74
C PHE A 423 -4.79 6.04 -19.05
N ASN A 424 -6.11 5.92 -19.06
CA ASN A 424 -6.92 5.56 -20.24
C ASN A 424 -7.96 6.62 -20.60
N GLY A 425 -7.77 7.85 -20.15
CA GLY A 425 -8.53 9.01 -20.57
C GLY A 425 -9.89 9.17 -19.90
N ILE A 426 -10.28 8.34 -18.94
CA ILE A 426 -11.61 8.38 -18.32
C ILE A 426 -11.56 8.38 -16.79
N PHE A 427 -10.95 7.38 -16.18
CA PHE A 427 -10.92 7.22 -14.72
C PHE A 427 -9.50 6.89 -14.22
N GLN A 428 -9.15 7.40 -13.03
CA GLN A 428 -7.90 7.07 -12.35
C GLN A 428 -7.97 5.69 -11.68
N HIS A 429 -9.13 5.37 -11.12
CA HIS A 429 -9.38 4.11 -10.45
C HIS A 429 -10.59 3.44 -11.09
N SER A 430 -10.43 2.19 -11.47
CA SER A 430 -11.56 1.32 -11.78
C SER A 430 -12.18 0.93 -10.44
N GLY A 431 -13.43 1.23 -10.25
CA GLY A 431 -14.21 0.87 -9.07
C GLY A 431 -14.38 -0.63 -8.90
#